data_da33ce27becc076d68a6244140a48aeb
#
_entry.id   da33ce27becc076d68a6244140a48aeb
#
_cell.length_a   1.000
_cell.length_b   1.000
_cell.length_c   1.000
_cell.angle_alpha   90.00
_cell.angle_beta   90.00
_cell.angle_gamma   90.00
#
_symmetry.space_group_name_H-M   'P 1'
#
loop_
_entity.id
_entity.type
_entity.pdbx_description
1 polymer ?
#
loop_
_entity_poly.entity_id
_entity_poly.type
_entity_poly.pdbx_seq_one_letter_code
_entity_poly.pdbx_strand_id
1 'polypeptide(L)'
;MIPTLVIGLREGVEASLIVGIIAAFLRRNGRRDALRQMWIGVLAAVVLCLAIGVGLVLLSQELPQQPQEALETVIGAFAVAMVTFMILWMTRHARGMKKELEGAAAHALDTGSARALVLMAFLAVLREGFETAVFLVSVLQNSSNVSSGAVGAVIGILVAVVVGYGIYRGGVRLNLGRFFKITGLVLVLVAAGLVMTVLHTGHEAGWINAGQAQALDLSWLVRPGTVLASLLTGVLGLQPSPTVVETIGWLVYAVPMLVYVGWPRGRRPASRPANEPSKTSQSSVTV
;
A
#
# COMPACT_ATOMS: atom_id res chain seq x y z
N MET A 1 10.44 9.42 8.30
CA MET A 1 11.18 9.09 7.07
C MET A 1 10.98 7.64 6.60
N ILE A 2 11.30 6.59 7.37
CA ILE A 2 11.17 5.18 6.91
C ILE A 2 9.73 4.80 6.55
N PRO A 3 8.70 5.06 7.38
CA PRO A 3 7.33 4.70 7.03
C PRO A 3 6.87 5.33 5.70
N THR A 4 7.11 6.61 5.53
CA THR A 4 6.73 7.34 4.32
C THR A 4 7.49 6.88 3.08
N LEU A 5 8.77 6.47 3.23
CA LEU A 5 9.55 5.85 2.17
C LEU A 5 8.95 4.50 1.76
N VAL A 6 8.60 3.65 2.73
CA VAL A 6 8.02 2.31 2.44
C VAL A 6 6.65 2.44 1.79
N ILE A 7 5.81 3.38 2.27
CA ILE A 7 4.52 3.69 1.66
C ILE A 7 4.73 4.17 0.22
N GLY A 8 5.53 5.23 0.00
CA GLY A 8 5.77 5.77 -1.33
C GLY A 8 6.40 4.76 -2.29
N LEU A 9 7.32 3.91 -1.80
CA LEU A 9 7.91 2.83 -2.59
C LEU A 9 6.86 1.80 -3.00
N ARG A 10 6.02 1.38 -2.08
CA ARG A 10 5.04 0.33 -2.30
C ARG A 10 3.95 0.77 -3.26
N GLU A 11 3.27 1.86 -2.96
CA GLU A 11 2.18 2.38 -3.80
C GLU A 11 2.72 2.84 -5.16
N GLY A 12 3.90 3.45 -5.16
CA GLY A 12 4.59 3.81 -6.39
C GLY A 12 4.96 2.59 -7.26
N VAL A 13 5.36 1.45 -6.67
CA VAL A 13 5.62 0.21 -7.43
C VAL A 13 4.31 -0.36 -7.97
N GLU A 14 3.20 -0.34 -7.21
CA GLU A 14 1.88 -0.78 -7.69
C GLU A 14 1.41 0.06 -8.89
N ALA A 15 1.40 1.39 -8.76
CA ALA A 15 1.08 2.29 -9.84
C ALA A 15 1.99 2.09 -11.08
N SER A 16 3.32 1.99 -10.85
CA SER A 16 4.30 1.80 -11.91
C SER A 16 4.14 0.47 -12.64
N LEU A 17 3.74 -0.60 -11.95
CA LEU A 17 3.44 -1.89 -12.56
C LEU A 17 2.23 -1.80 -13.48
N ILE A 18 1.14 -1.20 -13.03
CA ILE A 18 -0.09 -1.08 -13.82
C ILE A 18 0.18 -0.22 -15.07
N VAL A 19 0.73 0.98 -14.86
CA VAL A 19 1.06 1.91 -15.95
C VAL A 19 2.08 1.27 -16.90
N GLY A 20 3.12 0.62 -16.38
CA GLY A 20 4.17 -0.02 -17.18
C GLY A 20 3.64 -1.16 -18.05
N ILE A 21 2.74 -2.00 -17.53
CA ILE A 21 2.11 -3.09 -18.30
C ILE A 21 1.23 -2.51 -19.41
N ILE A 22 0.37 -1.54 -19.11
CA ILE A 22 -0.51 -0.90 -20.09
C ILE A 22 0.32 -0.17 -21.16
N ALA A 23 1.36 0.57 -20.75
CA ALA A 23 2.26 1.27 -21.67
C ALA A 23 3.00 0.31 -22.58
N ALA A 24 3.54 -0.79 -22.05
CA ALA A 24 4.21 -1.82 -22.83
C ALA A 24 3.26 -2.47 -23.86
N PHE A 25 2.02 -2.72 -23.42
CA PHE A 25 0.99 -3.31 -24.25
C PHE A 25 0.56 -2.37 -25.39
N LEU A 26 0.29 -1.09 -25.12
CA LEU A 26 -0.03 -0.06 -26.13
C LEU A 26 1.11 0.11 -27.12
N ARG A 27 2.37 0.11 -26.65
CA ARG A 27 3.55 0.23 -27.52
C ARG A 27 3.70 -0.96 -28.47
N ARG A 28 3.51 -2.19 -27.96
CA ARG A 28 3.58 -3.41 -28.79
C ARG A 28 2.54 -3.44 -29.91
N ASN A 29 1.36 -2.86 -29.64
CA ASN A 29 0.26 -2.78 -30.60
C ASN A 29 0.32 -1.51 -31.48
N GLY A 30 1.41 -0.74 -31.43
CA GLY A 30 1.61 0.43 -32.30
C GLY A 30 0.70 1.63 -31.99
N ARG A 31 -0.07 1.60 -30.88
CA ARG A 31 -1.08 2.62 -30.51
C ARG A 31 -0.43 3.81 -29.78
N ARG A 32 0.42 4.56 -30.49
CA ARG A 32 1.15 5.72 -29.93
C ARG A 32 0.23 6.84 -29.44
N ASP A 33 -0.90 7.06 -30.12
CA ASP A 33 -1.88 8.08 -29.72
C ASP A 33 -2.53 7.75 -28.38
N ALA A 34 -2.92 6.49 -28.18
CA ALA A 34 -3.45 6.01 -26.92
C ALA A 34 -2.41 6.07 -25.78
N LEU A 35 -1.13 5.82 -26.10
CA LEU A 35 -0.03 5.94 -25.14
C LEU A 35 0.12 7.40 -24.65
N ARG A 36 0.04 8.39 -25.57
CA ARG A 36 0.07 9.81 -25.18
C ARG A 36 -1.13 10.19 -24.31
N GLN A 37 -2.32 9.76 -24.69
CA GLN A 37 -3.54 10.01 -23.90
C GLN A 37 -3.44 9.36 -22.52
N MET A 38 -2.91 8.14 -22.41
CA MET A 38 -2.66 7.46 -21.14
C MET A 38 -1.76 8.29 -20.22
N TRP A 39 -0.65 8.85 -20.71
CA TRP A 39 0.24 9.69 -19.91
C TRP A 39 -0.43 10.98 -19.45
N ILE A 40 -1.30 11.58 -20.26
CA ILE A 40 -2.12 12.73 -19.83
C ILE A 40 -3.07 12.32 -18.70
N GLY A 41 -3.71 11.15 -18.83
CA GLY A 41 -4.57 10.61 -17.76
C GLY A 41 -3.79 10.35 -16.45
N VAL A 42 -2.62 9.72 -16.54
CA VAL A 42 -1.73 9.49 -15.38
C VAL A 42 -1.34 10.81 -14.71
N LEU A 43 -0.94 11.82 -15.51
CA LEU A 43 -0.58 13.13 -14.96
C LEU A 43 -1.77 13.81 -14.29
N ALA A 44 -2.96 13.74 -14.90
CA ALA A 44 -4.18 14.29 -14.33
C ALA A 44 -4.54 13.62 -12.98
N ALA A 45 -4.39 12.30 -12.89
CA ALA A 45 -4.58 11.56 -11.63
C ALA A 45 -3.59 12.01 -10.55
N VAL A 46 -2.31 12.13 -10.89
CA VAL A 46 -1.27 12.60 -9.95
C VAL A 46 -1.57 14.01 -9.44
N VAL A 47 -1.91 14.95 -10.34
CA VAL A 47 -2.25 16.33 -9.97
C VAL A 47 -3.48 16.35 -9.06
N LEU A 48 -4.50 15.55 -9.36
CA LEU A 48 -5.70 15.45 -8.52
C LEU A 48 -5.38 14.91 -7.12
N CYS A 49 -4.56 13.86 -7.02
CA CYS A 49 -4.15 13.30 -5.73
C CYS A 49 -3.32 14.28 -4.91
N LEU A 50 -2.41 15.03 -5.55
CA LEU A 50 -1.65 16.09 -4.87
C LEU A 50 -2.58 17.20 -4.37
N ALA A 51 -3.55 17.61 -5.17
CA ALA A 51 -4.53 18.63 -4.76
C ALA A 51 -5.37 18.16 -3.56
N ILE A 52 -5.81 16.90 -3.55
CA ILE A 52 -6.52 16.29 -2.41
C ILE A 52 -5.62 16.26 -1.17
N GLY A 53 -4.39 15.78 -1.29
CA GLY A 53 -3.44 15.69 -0.16
C GLY A 53 -3.13 17.06 0.44
N VAL A 54 -2.84 18.05 -0.40
CA VAL A 54 -2.62 19.45 0.04
C VAL A 54 -3.89 20.01 0.67
N GLY A 55 -5.06 19.79 0.06
CA GLY A 55 -6.34 20.24 0.59
C GLY A 55 -6.63 19.69 1.99
N LEU A 56 -6.35 18.40 2.24
CA LEU A 56 -6.50 17.80 3.56
C LEU A 56 -5.58 18.43 4.61
N VAL A 57 -4.31 18.69 4.25
CA VAL A 57 -3.35 19.34 5.15
C VAL A 57 -3.78 20.76 5.49
N LEU A 58 -4.16 21.54 4.48
CA LEU A 58 -4.63 22.94 4.71
C LEU A 58 -5.89 22.98 5.56
N LEU A 59 -6.85 22.09 5.28
CA LEU A 59 -8.08 22.01 6.05
C LEU A 59 -7.82 21.69 7.53
N SER A 60 -6.91 20.75 7.82
CA SER A 60 -6.59 20.38 9.20
C SER A 60 -5.95 21.52 9.98
N GLN A 61 -5.13 22.37 9.32
CA GLN A 61 -4.44 23.48 9.98
C GLN A 61 -5.34 24.68 10.33
N GLU A 62 -6.45 24.84 9.63
CA GLU A 62 -7.37 25.95 9.86
C GLU A 62 -8.44 25.67 10.93
N LEU A 63 -8.54 24.43 11.40
CA LEU A 63 -9.54 24.04 12.39
C LEU A 63 -9.09 24.36 13.83
N PRO A 64 -10.03 24.72 14.73
CA PRO A 64 -9.78 24.72 16.18
C PRO A 64 -9.32 23.32 16.65
N GLN A 65 -8.60 23.26 17.78
CA GLN A 65 -7.94 22.02 18.26
C GLN A 65 -8.88 20.79 18.28
N GLN A 66 -10.04 20.90 18.92
CA GLN A 66 -10.93 19.75 19.07
C GLN A 66 -11.52 19.22 17.75
N PRO A 67 -12.03 20.04 16.81
CA PRO A 67 -12.39 19.58 15.46
C PRO A 67 -11.20 19.06 14.66
N GLN A 68 -9.99 19.60 14.86
CA GLN A 68 -8.78 19.11 14.22
C GLN A 68 -8.48 17.68 14.66
N GLU A 69 -8.45 17.40 15.97
CA GLU A 69 -8.24 16.07 16.53
C GLU A 69 -9.31 15.06 16.06
N ALA A 70 -10.57 15.51 15.99
CA ALA A 70 -11.64 14.69 15.45
C ALA A 70 -11.42 14.34 13.96
N LEU A 71 -10.99 15.30 13.13
CA LEU A 71 -10.66 15.08 11.73
C LEU A 71 -9.47 14.12 11.59
N GLU A 72 -8.41 14.33 12.37
CA GLU A 72 -7.22 13.47 12.38
C GLU A 72 -7.56 12.02 12.80
N THR A 73 -8.42 11.86 13.80
CA THR A 73 -8.94 10.54 14.20
C THR A 73 -9.67 9.84 13.06
N VAL A 74 -10.56 10.55 12.33
CA VAL A 74 -11.31 9.97 11.21
C VAL A 74 -10.36 9.60 10.06
N ILE A 75 -9.45 10.50 9.68
CA ILE A 75 -8.48 10.25 8.60
C ILE A 75 -7.58 9.06 8.98
N GLY A 76 -7.08 9.03 10.22
CA GLY A 76 -6.23 7.95 10.73
C GLY A 76 -6.96 6.60 10.77
N ALA A 77 -8.20 6.55 11.26
CA ALA A 77 -9.01 5.34 11.28
C ALA A 77 -9.29 4.82 9.86
N PHE A 78 -9.59 5.72 8.93
CA PHE A 78 -9.77 5.39 7.53
C PHE A 78 -8.48 4.84 6.90
N ALA A 79 -7.33 5.47 7.19
CA ALA A 79 -6.02 5.00 6.74
C ALA A 79 -5.72 3.58 7.28
N VAL A 80 -5.96 3.31 8.56
CA VAL A 80 -5.79 1.97 9.16
C VAL A 80 -6.67 0.94 8.46
N ALA A 81 -7.94 1.27 8.21
CA ALA A 81 -8.88 0.38 7.51
C ALA A 81 -8.41 0.08 6.08
N MET A 82 -7.97 1.11 5.34
CA MET A 82 -7.44 0.96 3.97
C MET A 82 -6.18 0.11 3.93
N VAL A 83 -5.18 0.38 4.78
CA VAL A 83 -3.93 -0.42 4.86
C VAL A 83 -4.25 -1.86 5.21
N THR A 84 -5.14 -2.08 6.16
CA THR A 84 -5.54 -3.43 6.56
C THR A 84 -6.17 -4.18 5.40
N PHE A 85 -7.15 -3.59 4.74
CA PHE A 85 -7.80 -4.18 3.56
C PHE A 85 -6.78 -4.49 2.47
N MET A 86 -5.91 -3.54 2.15
CA MET A 86 -4.87 -3.67 1.14
C MET A 86 -3.90 -4.81 1.46
N ILE A 87 -3.39 -4.91 2.70
CA ILE A 87 -2.50 -6.00 3.13
C ILE A 87 -3.20 -7.35 2.99
N LEU A 88 -4.46 -7.46 3.41
CA LEU A 88 -5.25 -8.69 3.32
C LEU A 88 -5.48 -9.09 1.85
N TRP A 89 -5.82 -8.15 1.00
CA TRP A 89 -6.06 -8.36 -0.43
C TRP A 89 -4.77 -8.77 -1.17
N MET A 90 -3.67 -8.04 -0.96
CA MET A 90 -2.40 -8.27 -1.63
C MET A 90 -1.78 -9.62 -1.26
N THR A 91 -1.88 -10.05 0.00
CA THR A 91 -1.38 -11.37 0.41
C THR A 91 -2.07 -12.53 -0.31
N ARG A 92 -3.26 -12.30 -0.87
CA ARG A 92 -4.02 -13.29 -1.66
C ARG A 92 -3.76 -13.17 -3.17
N HIS A 93 -3.64 -11.96 -3.70
CA HIS A 93 -3.69 -11.67 -5.15
C HIS A 93 -2.34 -11.31 -5.79
N ALA A 94 -1.29 -10.97 -5.00
CA ALA A 94 0.00 -10.48 -5.51
C ALA A 94 0.66 -11.37 -6.59
N ARG A 95 0.45 -12.70 -6.54
CA ARG A 95 1.04 -13.64 -7.51
C ARG A 95 0.32 -13.66 -8.86
N GLY A 96 -0.97 -13.34 -8.90
CA GLY A 96 -1.82 -13.35 -10.11
C GLY A 96 -1.92 -12.01 -10.81
N MET A 97 -1.64 -10.92 -10.11
CA MET A 97 -1.89 -9.54 -10.54
C MET A 97 -1.36 -9.22 -11.95
N LYS A 98 -0.11 -9.64 -12.26
CA LYS A 98 0.47 -9.40 -13.59
C LYS A 98 -0.36 -10.05 -14.69
N LYS A 99 -0.78 -11.30 -14.50
CA LYS A 99 -1.56 -12.06 -15.48
C LYS A 99 -2.97 -11.50 -15.65
N GLU A 100 -3.58 -11.05 -14.55
CA GLU A 100 -4.90 -10.39 -14.56
C GLU A 100 -4.85 -9.06 -15.32
N LEU A 101 -3.82 -8.23 -15.09
CA LEU A 101 -3.63 -6.96 -15.79
C LEU A 101 -3.34 -7.16 -17.29
N GLU A 102 -2.51 -8.15 -17.65
CA GLU A 102 -2.26 -8.49 -19.05
C GLU A 102 -3.54 -8.99 -19.75
N GLY A 103 -4.36 -9.80 -19.05
CA GLY A 103 -5.64 -10.27 -19.56
C GLY A 103 -6.67 -9.16 -19.73
N ALA A 104 -6.80 -8.25 -18.77
CA ALA A 104 -7.69 -7.11 -18.84
C ALA A 104 -7.28 -6.13 -19.97
N ALA A 105 -5.96 -5.92 -20.15
CA ALA A 105 -5.45 -5.10 -21.22
C ALA A 105 -5.69 -5.73 -22.61
N ALA A 106 -5.56 -7.06 -22.74
CA ALA A 106 -5.87 -7.78 -23.97
C ALA A 106 -7.36 -7.65 -24.33
N HIS A 107 -8.25 -7.91 -23.36
CA HIS A 107 -9.70 -7.81 -23.57
C HIS A 107 -10.15 -6.40 -23.97
N ALA A 108 -9.57 -5.36 -23.36
CA ALA A 108 -9.87 -3.97 -23.72
C ALA A 108 -9.43 -3.59 -25.14
N LEU A 109 -8.40 -4.24 -25.70
CA LEU A 109 -8.01 -4.05 -27.10
C LEU A 109 -8.88 -4.85 -28.06
N ASP A 110 -9.27 -6.07 -27.70
CA ASP A 110 -10.16 -6.90 -28.54
C ASP A 110 -11.51 -6.20 -28.75
N THR A 111 -11.97 -5.44 -27.75
CA THR A 111 -13.15 -4.56 -27.84
C THR A 111 -12.89 -3.24 -28.58
N GLY A 112 -11.67 -3.01 -29.07
CA GLY A 112 -11.28 -1.85 -29.89
C GLY A 112 -11.18 -0.51 -29.14
N SER A 113 -11.32 -0.48 -27.82
CA SER A 113 -11.41 0.74 -27.03
C SER A 113 -10.07 1.12 -26.38
N ALA A 114 -9.24 1.91 -27.09
CA ALA A 114 -8.08 2.55 -26.48
C ALA A 114 -8.45 3.47 -25.29
N ARG A 115 -9.66 4.06 -25.32
CA ARG A 115 -10.17 4.90 -24.23
C ARG A 115 -10.35 4.12 -22.94
N ALA A 116 -10.79 2.86 -23.01
CA ALA A 116 -10.93 1.99 -21.83
C ALA A 116 -9.58 1.75 -21.13
N LEU A 117 -8.49 1.57 -21.89
CA LEU A 117 -7.13 1.42 -21.33
C LEU A 117 -6.63 2.71 -20.67
N VAL A 118 -6.93 3.88 -21.29
CA VAL A 118 -6.58 5.18 -20.71
C VAL A 118 -7.33 5.40 -19.39
N LEU A 119 -8.63 5.11 -19.38
CA LEU A 119 -9.45 5.22 -18.17
C LEU A 119 -8.98 4.24 -17.07
N MET A 120 -8.65 3.01 -17.45
CA MET A 120 -8.12 2.02 -16.51
C MET A 120 -6.80 2.49 -15.89
N ALA A 121 -5.87 3.04 -16.67
CA ALA A 121 -4.62 3.60 -16.16
C ALA A 121 -4.87 4.82 -15.24
N PHE A 122 -5.77 5.73 -15.65
CA PHE A 122 -6.17 6.89 -14.84
C PHE A 122 -6.75 6.45 -13.49
N LEU A 123 -7.74 5.58 -13.49
CA LEU A 123 -8.41 5.12 -12.26
C LEU A 123 -7.45 4.34 -11.34
N ALA A 124 -6.56 3.54 -11.92
CA ALA A 124 -5.56 2.82 -11.15
C ALA A 124 -4.60 3.78 -10.45
N VAL A 125 -4.03 4.76 -11.18
CA VAL A 125 -3.12 5.76 -10.59
C VAL A 125 -3.85 6.67 -9.60
N LEU A 126 -5.11 7.02 -9.89
CA LEU A 126 -5.95 7.80 -8.97
C LEU A 126 -6.16 7.06 -7.66
N ARG A 127 -6.44 5.78 -7.72
CA ARG A 127 -6.62 4.93 -6.54
C ARG A 127 -5.34 4.87 -5.71
N GLU A 128 -4.22 4.46 -6.30
CA GLU A 128 -2.95 4.32 -5.60
C GLU A 128 -2.43 5.67 -5.08
N GLY A 129 -2.64 6.75 -5.85
CA GLY A 129 -2.27 8.10 -5.45
C GLY A 129 -3.15 8.63 -4.30
N PHE A 130 -4.45 8.30 -4.29
CA PHE A 130 -5.34 8.63 -3.18
C PHE A 130 -4.96 7.87 -1.91
N GLU A 131 -4.70 6.56 -2.00
CA GLU A 131 -4.19 5.75 -0.89
C GLU A 131 -2.90 6.37 -0.34
N THR A 132 -1.94 6.70 -1.21
CA THR A 132 -0.68 7.38 -0.85
C THR A 132 -0.96 8.71 -0.12
N ALA A 133 -1.85 9.56 -0.63
CA ALA A 133 -2.16 10.86 -0.04
C ALA A 133 -2.71 10.71 1.38
N VAL A 134 -3.70 9.82 1.58
CA VAL A 134 -4.31 9.57 2.89
C VAL A 134 -3.28 9.04 3.89
N PHE A 135 -2.44 8.07 3.48
CA PHE A 135 -1.41 7.51 4.37
C PHE A 135 -0.32 8.51 4.70
N LEU A 136 0.13 9.28 3.71
CA LEU A 136 1.15 10.31 3.97
C LEU A 136 0.63 11.39 4.91
N VAL A 137 -0.60 11.88 4.72
CA VAL A 137 -1.22 12.85 5.61
C VAL A 137 -1.29 12.28 7.03
N SER A 138 -1.82 11.06 7.21
CA SER A 138 -1.92 10.43 8.53
C SER A 138 -0.57 10.23 9.22
N VAL A 139 0.47 9.83 8.49
CA VAL A 139 1.82 9.63 9.06
C VAL A 139 2.53 10.95 9.29
N LEU A 140 2.32 11.96 8.45
CA LEU A 140 2.99 13.26 8.57
C LEU A 140 2.42 14.11 9.71
N GLN A 141 1.10 14.09 9.94
CA GLN A 141 0.45 14.75 11.07
C GLN A 141 1.03 14.29 12.41
N ASN A 142 1.38 13.01 12.51
CA ASN A 142 1.95 12.41 13.73
C ASN A 142 3.49 12.43 13.78
N SER A 143 4.14 13.10 12.84
CA SER A 143 5.59 13.15 12.75
C SER A 143 6.13 14.43 13.37
N SER A 144 7.06 14.31 14.30
CA SER A 144 7.81 15.45 14.87
C SER A 144 8.63 16.23 13.83
N ASN A 145 8.85 15.65 12.64
CA ASN A 145 9.61 16.25 11.55
C ASN A 145 8.97 15.95 10.19
N VAL A 146 8.05 16.80 9.78
CA VAL A 146 7.29 16.70 8.53
C VAL A 146 8.20 16.70 7.29
N SER A 147 9.26 17.49 7.29
CA SER A 147 10.19 17.58 6.15
C SER A 147 10.95 16.27 5.91
N SER A 148 11.37 15.57 6.96
CA SER A 148 12.01 14.25 6.82
C SER A 148 11.03 13.18 6.32
N GLY A 149 9.77 13.28 6.71
CA GLY A 149 8.70 12.44 6.21
C GLY A 149 8.44 12.65 4.71
N ALA A 150 8.33 13.90 4.29
CA ALA A 150 8.14 14.26 2.88
C ALA A 150 9.32 13.79 2.00
N VAL A 151 10.56 13.99 2.46
CA VAL A 151 11.76 13.48 1.76
C VAL A 151 11.71 11.96 1.62
N GLY A 152 11.32 11.24 2.67
CA GLY A 152 11.16 9.78 2.61
C GLY A 152 10.16 9.35 1.54
N ALA A 153 8.99 9.99 1.47
CA ALA A 153 7.96 9.71 0.47
C ALA A 153 8.48 9.95 -0.96
N VAL A 154 9.13 11.09 -1.20
CA VAL A 154 9.70 11.43 -2.51
C VAL A 154 10.75 10.39 -2.93
N ILE A 155 11.67 10.01 -2.04
CA ILE A 155 12.68 8.98 -2.33
C ILE A 155 11.99 7.64 -2.65
N GLY A 156 10.98 7.24 -1.87
CA GLY A 156 10.22 6.01 -2.11
C GLY A 156 9.58 5.99 -3.50
N ILE A 157 8.90 7.07 -3.88
CA ILE A 157 8.27 7.21 -5.19
C ILE A 157 9.31 7.20 -6.33
N LEU A 158 10.42 7.92 -6.18
CA LEU A 158 11.51 7.93 -7.18
C LEU A 158 12.09 6.54 -7.41
N VAL A 159 12.37 5.81 -6.33
CA VAL A 159 12.84 4.41 -6.43
C VAL A 159 11.79 3.54 -7.11
N ALA A 160 10.51 3.71 -6.79
CA ALA A 160 9.42 2.98 -7.43
C ALA A 160 9.33 3.24 -8.95
N VAL A 161 9.50 4.50 -9.38
CA VAL A 161 9.54 4.87 -10.80
C VAL A 161 10.73 4.20 -11.51
N VAL A 162 11.92 4.20 -10.90
CA VAL A 162 13.12 3.53 -11.44
C VAL A 162 12.88 2.02 -11.57
N VAL A 163 12.31 1.40 -10.56
CA VAL A 163 11.93 -0.02 -10.56
C VAL A 163 10.90 -0.30 -11.65
N GLY A 164 9.84 0.50 -11.74
CA GLY A 164 8.80 0.38 -12.77
C GLY A 164 9.35 0.53 -14.19
N TYR A 165 10.26 1.48 -14.40
CA TYR A 165 10.95 1.64 -15.67
C TYR A 165 11.83 0.42 -16.01
N GLY A 166 12.53 -0.13 -15.03
CA GLY A 166 13.31 -1.36 -15.18
C GLY A 166 12.47 -2.56 -15.59
N ILE A 167 11.27 -2.70 -15.01
CA ILE A 167 10.29 -3.74 -15.35
C ILE A 167 9.75 -3.51 -16.78
N TYR A 168 9.38 -2.27 -17.11
CA TYR A 168 8.92 -1.89 -18.44
C TYR A 168 9.94 -2.24 -19.53
N ARG A 169 11.24 -2.03 -19.28
CA ARG A 169 12.32 -2.44 -20.19
C ARG A 169 12.62 -3.93 -20.19
N GLY A 170 12.00 -4.70 -19.29
CA GLY A 170 12.23 -6.14 -19.17
C GLY A 170 13.55 -6.52 -18.50
N GLY A 171 14.29 -5.53 -17.94
CA GLY A 171 15.58 -5.74 -17.27
C GLY A 171 15.48 -6.18 -15.81
N VAL A 172 14.34 -5.95 -15.16
CA VAL A 172 14.14 -6.26 -13.74
C VAL A 172 13.05 -7.33 -13.58
N ARG A 173 13.39 -8.44 -12.93
CA ARG A 173 12.44 -9.49 -12.53
C ARG A 173 12.21 -9.39 -11.02
N LEU A 174 11.20 -8.62 -10.59
CA LEU A 174 10.82 -8.57 -9.19
C LEU A 174 9.95 -9.76 -8.81
N ASN A 175 10.31 -10.38 -7.69
CA ASN A 175 9.41 -11.32 -7.04
C ASN A 175 8.37 -10.54 -6.23
N LEU A 176 7.28 -10.14 -6.90
CA LEU A 176 6.20 -9.34 -6.32
C LEU A 176 5.67 -9.94 -5.03
N GLY A 177 5.53 -11.27 -4.96
CA GLY A 177 5.03 -11.93 -3.75
C GLY A 177 5.96 -11.75 -2.54
N ARG A 178 7.30 -11.75 -2.74
CA ARG A 178 8.26 -11.49 -1.67
C ARG A 178 8.31 -10.01 -1.32
N PHE A 179 8.31 -9.14 -2.32
CA PHE A 179 8.30 -7.69 -2.14
C PHE A 179 7.11 -7.25 -1.30
N PHE A 180 5.88 -7.62 -1.70
CA PHE A 180 4.66 -7.26 -0.96
C PHE A 180 4.55 -7.93 0.41
N LYS A 181 5.17 -9.10 0.61
CA LYS A 181 5.23 -9.71 1.93
C LYS A 181 6.11 -8.90 2.88
N ILE A 182 7.30 -8.47 2.43
CA ILE A 182 8.24 -7.71 3.26
C ILE A 182 7.68 -6.31 3.56
N THR A 183 7.26 -5.58 2.53
CA THR A 183 6.66 -4.25 2.70
C THR A 183 5.38 -4.31 3.52
N GLY A 184 4.56 -5.35 3.33
CA GLY A 184 3.35 -5.59 4.11
C GLY A 184 3.62 -5.79 5.60
N LEU A 185 4.71 -6.50 5.98
CA LEU A 185 5.12 -6.63 7.38
C LEU A 185 5.48 -5.27 8.00
N VAL A 186 6.22 -4.44 7.26
CA VAL A 186 6.56 -3.08 7.73
C VAL A 186 5.29 -2.25 7.87
N LEU A 187 4.38 -2.32 6.90
CA LEU A 187 3.12 -1.58 6.95
C LEU A 187 2.17 -2.04 8.06
N VAL A 188 2.20 -3.31 8.46
CA VAL A 188 1.46 -3.76 9.66
C VAL A 188 1.95 -3.02 10.90
N LEU A 189 3.26 -2.84 11.05
CA LEU A 189 3.83 -2.11 12.19
C LEU A 189 3.48 -0.62 12.14
N VAL A 190 3.58 -0.01 10.96
CA VAL A 190 3.17 1.40 10.76
C VAL A 190 1.68 1.60 11.05
N ALA A 191 0.82 0.69 10.58
CA ALA A 191 -0.61 0.76 10.83
C ALA A 191 -0.94 0.53 12.32
N ALA A 192 -0.20 -0.33 13.01
CA ALA A 192 -0.32 -0.48 14.46
C ALA A 192 0.02 0.83 15.20
N GLY A 193 1.05 1.55 14.74
CA GLY A 193 1.37 2.90 15.21
C GLY A 193 0.24 3.90 14.95
N LEU A 194 -0.36 3.86 13.76
CA LEU A 194 -1.53 4.70 13.45
C LEU A 194 -2.73 4.36 14.33
N VAL A 195 -2.93 3.09 14.74
CA VAL A 195 -3.98 2.72 15.70
C VAL A 195 -3.75 3.43 17.04
N MET A 196 -2.51 3.48 17.54
CA MET A 196 -2.20 4.23 18.78
C MET A 196 -2.56 5.70 18.61
N THR A 197 -2.16 6.31 17.50
CA THR A 197 -2.47 7.71 17.22
C THR A 197 -3.96 7.97 17.15
N VAL A 198 -4.73 7.13 16.45
CA VAL A 198 -6.20 7.25 16.35
C VAL A 198 -6.86 7.17 17.72
N LEU A 199 -6.35 6.33 18.62
CA LEU A 199 -6.84 6.24 19.98
C LEU A 199 -6.47 7.47 20.81
N HIS A 200 -5.29 8.02 20.60
CA HIS A 200 -4.80 9.25 21.22
C HIS A 200 -5.62 10.47 20.81
N THR A 201 -5.69 10.75 19.50
CA THR A 201 -6.46 11.88 18.95
C THR A 201 -7.96 11.73 19.23
N GLY A 202 -8.47 10.49 19.25
CA GLY A 202 -9.84 10.20 19.66
C GLY A 202 -10.14 10.51 21.12
N HIS A 203 -9.13 10.42 21.99
CA HIS A 203 -9.24 10.90 23.36
C HIS A 203 -9.26 12.43 23.42
N GLU A 204 -8.34 13.09 22.72
CA GLU A 204 -8.26 14.55 22.69
C GLU A 204 -9.49 15.18 22.04
N ALA A 205 -10.11 14.51 21.07
CA ALA A 205 -11.42 14.87 20.51
C ALA A 205 -12.59 14.64 21.49
N GLY A 206 -12.35 13.99 22.65
CA GLY A 206 -13.35 13.70 23.66
C GLY A 206 -14.23 12.46 23.38
N TRP A 207 -13.87 11.62 22.41
CA TRP A 207 -14.64 10.43 22.03
C TRP A 207 -14.31 9.21 22.89
N ILE A 208 -13.08 9.12 23.42
CA ILE A 208 -12.57 7.99 24.19
C ILE A 208 -12.08 8.47 25.55
N ASN A 209 -12.82 8.17 26.64
CA ASN A 209 -12.47 8.63 27.98
C ASN A 209 -11.98 7.51 28.91
N ALA A 210 -11.95 6.25 28.45
CA ALA A 210 -11.54 5.10 29.24
C ALA A 210 -10.10 4.66 28.93
N GLY A 211 -9.40 4.13 29.92
CA GLY A 211 -8.08 3.52 29.74
C GLY A 211 -6.92 4.49 29.55
N GLN A 212 -7.04 5.74 30.02
CA GLN A 212 -6.04 6.80 29.87
C GLN A 212 -4.89 6.71 30.91
N ALA A 213 -4.93 5.74 31.82
CA ALA A 213 -3.80 5.49 32.70
C ALA A 213 -2.55 5.10 31.86
N GLN A 214 -1.39 5.58 32.26
CA GLN A 214 -0.12 5.19 31.66
C GLN A 214 0.08 3.67 31.84
N ALA A 215 0.32 2.96 30.74
CA ALA A 215 0.54 1.51 30.77
C ALA A 215 1.99 1.16 31.08
N LEU A 216 2.92 1.83 30.39
CA LEU A 216 4.35 1.55 30.43
C LEU A 216 5.13 2.86 30.39
N ASP A 217 6.29 2.90 31.04
CA ASP A 217 7.27 3.95 30.86
C ASP A 217 8.38 3.43 29.95
N LEU A 218 8.36 3.87 28.70
CA LEU A 218 9.35 3.55 27.67
C LEU A 218 10.35 4.69 27.46
N SER A 219 10.38 5.70 28.30
CA SER A 219 11.25 6.87 28.17
C SER A 219 12.75 6.50 28.15
N TRP A 220 13.11 5.39 28.79
CA TRP A 220 14.47 4.85 28.77
C TRP A 220 14.87 4.31 27.38
N LEU A 221 13.90 3.80 26.61
CA LEU A 221 14.09 3.21 25.27
C LEU A 221 13.87 4.26 24.17
N VAL A 222 12.83 5.08 24.30
CA VAL A 222 12.44 6.11 23.32
C VAL A 222 12.98 7.45 23.78
N ARG A 223 14.31 7.59 23.77
CA ARG A 223 14.97 8.85 24.15
C ARG A 223 14.92 9.84 23.01
N PRO A 224 14.32 11.04 23.17
CA PRO A 224 14.28 12.07 22.13
C PRO A 224 15.69 12.38 21.59
N GLY A 225 15.80 12.51 20.26
CA GLY A 225 17.08 12.81 19.58
C GLY A 225 17.95 11.59 19.23
N THR A 226 17.56 10.37 19.61
CA THR A 226 18.27 9.16 19.19
C THR A 226 17.68 8.57 17.89
N VAL A 227 18.54 7.98 17.06
CA VAL A 227 18.11 7.27 15.83
C VAL A 227 17.15 6.11 16.18
N LEU A 228 17.42 5.41 17.29
CA LEU A 228 16.57 4.33 17.76
C LEU A 228 15.16 4.83 18.12
N ALA A 229 15.05 5.93 18.86
CA ALA A 229 13.77 6.55 19.17
C ALA A 229 13.01 6.94 17.89
N SER A 230 13.69 7.57 16.93
CA SER A 230 13.09 7.93 15.65
C SER A 230 12.59 6.72 14.86
N LEU A 231 13.26 5.57 14.95
CA LEU A 231 12.82 4.32 14.34
C LEU A 231 11.62 3.72 15.08
N LEU A 232 11.68 3.64 16.40
CA LEU A 232 10.62 3.07 17.23
C LEU A 232 9.34 3.90 17.14
N THR A 233 9.45 5.23 17.28
CA THR A 233 8.31 6.13 17.14
C THR A 233 7.82 6.18 15.68
N GLY A 234 8.74 6.27 14.71
CA GLY A 234 8.37 6.41 13.29
C GLY A 234 7.80 5.13 12.67
N VAL A 235 8.31 3.94 13.03
CA VAL A 235 7.89 2.66 12.40
C VAL A 235 6.86 1.94 13.25
N LEU A 236 7.05 1.89 14.57
CA LEU A 236 6.16 1.17 15.49
C LEU A 236 5.09 2.07 16.10
N GLY A 237 5.20 3.40 15.93
CA GLY A 237 4.32 4.38 16.54
C GLY A 237 4.44 4.44 18.07
N LEU A 238 5.49 3.83 18.65
CA LEU A 238 5.66 3.78 20.10
C LEU A 238 5.97 5.14 20.66
N GLN A 239 5.13 5.60 21.58
CA GLN A 239 5.36 6.82 22.36
C GLN A 239 6.15 6.51 23.65
N PRO A 240 6.82 7.51 24.27
CA PRO A 240 7.58 7.32 25.52
C PRO A 240 6.71 6.83 26.68
N SER A 241 5.45 7.26 26.72
CA SER A 241 4.49 6.95 27.81
C SER A 241 3.11 6.60 27.23
N PRO A 242 2.97 5.42 26.58
CA PRO A 242 1.68 5.04 25.99
C PRO A 242 0.65 4.72 27.06
N THR A 243 -0.61 5.03 26.78
CA THR A 243 -1.74 4.70 27.65
C THR A 243 -2.12 3.22 27.52
N VAL A 244 -2.93 2.71 28.44
CA VAL A 244 -3.41 1.33 28.46
C VAL A 244 -4.22 1.04 27.19
N VAL A 245 -5.11 1.96 26.79
CA VAL A 245 -5.95 1.78 25.60
C VAL A 245 -5.11 1.77 24.32
N GLU A 246 -4.11 2.62 24.20
CA GLU A 246 -3.18 2.66 23.07
C GLU A 246 -2.36 1.37 22.96
N THR A 247 -1.80 0.90 24.08
CA THR A 247 -1.01 -0.34 24.13
C THR A 247 -1.86 -1.57 23.75
N ILE A 248 -3.08 -1.67 24.29
CA ILE A 248 -4.01 -2.75 23.95
C ILE A 248 -4.39 -2.67 22.47
N GLY A 249 -4.75 -1.49 21.96
CA GLY A 249 -5.09 -1.28 20.55
C GLY A 249 -3.96 -1.71 19.61
N TRP A 250 -2.71 -1.33 19.92
CA TRP A 250 -1.53 -1.75 19.20
C TRP A 250 -1.38 -3.27 19.16
N LEU A 251 -1.48 -3.94 20.31
CA LEU A 251 -1.34 -5.40 20.43
C LEU A 251 -2.46 -6.14 19.70
N VAL A 252 -3.71 -5.71 19.89
CA VAL A 252 -4.89 -6.31 19.25
C VAL A 252 -4.84 -6.18 17.72
N TYR A 253 -4.22 -5.14 17.21
CA TYR A 253 -4.02 -4.97 15.78
C TYR A 253 -2.75 -5.71 15.27
N ALA A 254 -1.60 -5.43 15.89
CA ALA A 254 -0.31 -5.91 15.38
C ALA A 254 -0.19 -7.44 15.43
N VAL A 255 -0.57 -8.07 16.57
CA VAL A 255 -0.36 -9.51 16.75
C VAL A 255 -1.13 -10.35 15.73
N PRO A 256 -2.46 -10.19 15.53
CA PRO A 256 -3.18 -10.96 14.52
C PRO A 256 -2.69 -10.69 13.11
N MET A 257 -2.36 -9.44 12.77
CA MET A 257 -1.91 -9.06 11.44
C MET A 257 -0.51 -9.60 11.13
N LEU A 258 0.42 -9.56 12.07
CA LEU A 258 1.76 -10.16 11.91
C LEU A 258 1.68 -11.68 11.76
N VAL A 259 0.85 -12.35 12.56
CA VAL A 259 0.59 -13.78 12.43
C VAL A 259 0.00 -14.08 11.06
N TYR A 260 -1.00 -13.33 10.62
CA TYR A 260 -1.66 -13.53 9.32
C TYR A 260 -0.71 -13.36 8.13
N VAL A 261 0.11 -12.31 8.11
CA VAL A 261 1.07 -12.01 7.02
C VAL A 261 2.29 -12.95 7.09
N GLY A 262 2.75 -13.26 8.30
CA GLY A 262 3.89 -14.15 8.55
C GLY A 262 3.61 -15.62 8.22
N TRP A 263 2.34 -16.05 8.36
CA TRP A 263 1.96 -17.45 8.20
C TRP A 263 2.39 -18.02 6.84
N PRO A 264 3.14 -19.13 6.83
CA PRO A 264 3.53 -19.77 5.58
C PRO A 264 2.30 -20.39 4.92
N ARG A 265 1.75 -19.72 3.91
CA ARG A 265 0.68 -20.31 3.10
C ARG A 265 1.29 -21.43 2.26
N GLY A 266 1.04 -22.68 2.64
CA GLY A 266 1.46 -23.88 1.94
C GLY A 266 1.13 -23.79 0.45
N ARG A 267 2.04 -24.19 -0.42
CA ARG A 267 1.76 -24.47 -1.82
C ARG A 267 0.60 -25.44 -1.85
N ARG A 268 -0.56 -25.05 -2.37
CA ARG A 268 -1.55 -26.03 -2.79
C ARG A 268 -0.82 -26.99 -3.72
N PRO A 269 -0.81 -28.31 -3.45
CA PRO A 269 -0.28 -29.28 -4.41
C PRO A 269 -0.98 -29.00 -5.74
N ALA A 270 -0.22 -28.87 -6.81
CA ALA A 270 -0.80 -28.84 -8.15
C ALA A 270 -1.71 -30.08 -8.25
N SER A 271 -2.98 -29.86 -8.52
CA SER A 271 -3.91 -30.95 -8.81
C SER A 271 -3.28 -31.79 -9.91
N ARG A 272 -2.92 -33.01 -9.57
CA ARG A 272 -2.41 -34.01 -10.51
C ARG A 272 -3.44 -34.09 -11.64
N PRO A 273 -3.07 -33.94 -12.92
CA PRO A 273 -4.00 -34.14 -14.00
C PRO A 273 -4.59 -35.55 -13.84
N ALA A 274 -5.92 -35.63 -13.78
CA ALA A 274 -6.62 -36.90 -13.75
C ALA A 274 -6.17 -37.71 -14.97
N ASN A 275 -5.74 -38.94 -14.71
CA ASN A 275 -5.30 -39.96 -15.63
C ASN A 275 -5.83 -39.78 -17.07
N GLU A 276 -4.89 -39.62 -18.02
CA GLU A 276 -5.14 -40.05 -19.39
C GLU A 276 -5.59 -41.53 -19.34
N PRO A 277 -6.72 -41.87 -19.99
CA PRO A 277 -7.10 -43.29 -20.10
C PRO A 277 -6.00 -44.03 -20.87
N SER A 278 -5.45 -45.07 -20.25
CA SER A 278 -4.50 -45.98 -20.85
C SER A 278 -5.05 -46.47 -22.21
N LYS A 279 -4.31 -46.15 -23.28
CA LYS A 279 -4.51 -46.79 -24.59
C LYS A 279 -4.27 -48.28 -24.40
N THR A 280 -5.35 -49.01 -24.18
CA THR A 280 -5.36 -50.47 -24.23
C THR A 280 -4.99 -50.89 -25.64
N SER A 281 -3.89 -51.58 -25.76
CA SER A 281 -3.39 -52.25 -26.95
C SER A 281 -4.49 -53.09 -27.59
N GLN A 282 -4.95 -52.73 -28.79
CA GLN A 282 -5.55 -53.66 -29.71
C GLN A 282 -4.44 -54.40 -30.45
N SER A 283 -4.04 -55.55 -29.88
CA SER A 283 -3.26 -56.52 -30.59
C SER A 283 -4.20 -57.26 -31.59
N SER A 284 -3.80 -57.14 -32.84
CA SER A 284 -4.09 -58.02 -33.97
C SER A 284 -4.56 -59.42 -33.62
N VAL A 285 -5.69 -59.83 -34.23
CA VAL A 285 -5.93 -61.24 -34.59
C VAL A 285 -6.12 -61.28 -36.12
N THR A 286 -5.07 -61.84 -36.76
CA THR A 286 -5.09 -62.28 -38.16
C THR A 286 -5.62 -63.73 -38.16
N VAL A 287 -6.61 -64.01 -38.99
CA VAL A 287 -6.81 -65.27 -39.69
C VAL A 287 -7.27 -64.96 -41.11
#